data_1632d17823bb686abad77aac04f5d46c
#
_entry.id   1632d17823bb686abad77aac04f5d46c
#
_cell.length_a   1.000
_cell.length_b   1.000
_cell.length_c   1.000
_cell.angle_alpha   90.00
_cell.angle_beta   90.00
_cell.angle_gamma   90.00
#
_symmetry.space_group_name_H-M   'P 1'
#
loop_
_entity.id
_entity.type
_entity.pdbx_description
1 polymer ?
#
loop_
_entity_poly.entity_id
_entity_poly.type
_entity_poly.pdbx_seq_one_letter_code
_entity_poly.pdbx_strand_id
1 'polypeptide(L)'
;MTAPQATRRRLITLTTTLCSLACAALLTAQPVLAQEMPVKFQLDWRFEGPSALFLVPAAKGHFKAEKLNVTIDAGNGSGAAVTRVASGSYDMGFADLAALMEFHANNPTAPNKPVAVMMVYNNTPAAVLALKKSGIAKPADLAGKKLGAPVFDAGRKAWPIFAKANGIANVTWTGMDPSLRETMLVRGDIDAITGFSFTSLLNLEARGVKTEEIVVLPYPAHGVKLYGNAIIVGQDFLKKNPEAVKAFLRAFTKGVKDVIADPKAAIATVKERDGIINADLELRRL
;
A
#
# COMPACT_ATOMS: atom_id res chain seq x y z
N MET A 1 -66.76 54.52 -31.10
CA MET A 1 -65.87 54.74 -29.97
C MET A 1 -64.91 53.52 -29.92
N THR A 2 -63.75 53.62 -30.43
CA THR A 2 -62.74 52.57 -30.59
C THR A 2 -61.66 52.76 -29.52
N ALA A 3 -61.50 51.79 -28.66
CA ALA A 3 -60.47 51.78 -27.63
C ALA A 3 -59.10 51.49 -28.25
N PRO A 4 -57.98 52.04 -27.74
CA PRO A 4 -56.68 52.02 -28.42
C PRO A 4 -55.97 50.73 -28.40
N GLN A 5 -55.54 50.24 -29.55
CA GLN A 5 -54.77 49.02 -29.79
C GLN A 5 -53.39 49.01 -29.10
N ALA A 6 -52.92 50.08 -28.48
CA ALA A 6 -51.60 50.23 -27.89
C ALA A 6 -51.41 49.46 -26.59
N THR A 7 -52.46 49.22 -25.82
CA THR A 7 -52.36 48.55 -24.49
C THR A 7 -52.22 47.03 -24.59
N ARG A 8 -52.75 46.42 -25.64
CA ARG A 8 -52.60 44.93 -25.85
C ARG A 8 -51.18 44.51 -26.31
N ARG A 9 -50.47 45.34 -27.06
CA ARG A 9 -49.10 45.02 -27.50
C ARG A 9 -48.07 45.08 -26.38
N ARG A 10 -48.25 45.95 -25.37
CA ARG A 10 -47.32 46.06 -24.23
C ARG A 10 -47.47 44.89 -23.23
N LEU A 11 -48.66 44.31 -23.04
CA LEU A 11 -48.84 43.15 -22.17
C LEU A 11 -48.26 41.87 -22.78
N ILE A 12 -48.35 41.69 -24.09
CA ILE A 12 -47.82 40.48 -24.75
C ILE A 12 -46.27 40.50 -24.77
N THR A 13 -45.62 41.67 -24.89
CA THR A 13 -44.18 41.80 -24.85
C THR A 13 -43.61 41.60 -23.44
N LEU A 14 -44.29 41.99 -22.37
CA LEU A 14 -43.85 41.75 -21.01
C LEU A 14 -43.91 40.27 -20.60
N THR A 15 -44.97 39.56 -21.01
CA THR A 15 -45.12 38.11 -20.71
C THR A 15 -44.10 37.23 -21.46
N THR A 16 -43.77 37.56 -22.71
CA THR A 16 -42.73 36.81 -23.46
C THR A 16 -41.34 37.05 -22.93
N THR A 17 -41.02 38.25 -22.42
CA THR A 17 -39.69 38.55 -21.82
C THR A 17 -39.50 37.86 -20.47
N LEU A 18 -40.53 37.75 -19.62
CA LEU A 18 -40.47 37.03 -18.37
C LEU A 18 -40.33 35.51 -18.58
N CYS A 19 -41.02 34.91 -19.55
CA CYS A 19 -40.86 33.49 -19.86
C CYS A 19 -39.46 33.17 -20.42
N SER A 20 -38.87 34.05 -21.20
CA SER A 20 -37.54 33.85 -21.77
C SER A 20 -36.43 33.92 -20.69
N LEU A 21 -36.57 34.80 -19.69
CA LEU A 21 -35.62 34.85 -18.57
C LEU A 21 -35.77 33.65 -17.64
N ALA A 22 -36.97 33.12 -17.42
CA ALA A 22 -37.19 31.93 -16.59
C ALA A 22 -36.63 30.65 -17.25
N CYS A 23 -36.73 30.50 -18.58
CA CYS A 23 -36.13 29.39 -19.29
C CYS A 23 -34.61 29.48 -19.37
N ALA A 24 -34.01 30.68 -19.43
CA ALA A 24 -32.56 30.85 -19.41
C ALA A 24 -31.94 30.50 -18.02
N ALA A 25 -32.67 30.76 -16.95
CA ALA A 25 -32.20 30.40 -15.59
C ALA A 25 -32.24 28.88 -15.31
N LEU A 26 -33.07 28.10 -15.98
CA LEU A 26 -33.16 26.65 -15.83
C LEU A 26 -32.09 25.88 -16.63
N LEU A 27 -31.45 26.51 -17.62
CA LEU A 27 -30.41 25.90 -18.46
C LEU A 27 -29.00 25.97 -17.88
N THR A 28 -28.77 26.69 -16.76
CA THR A 28 -27.44 26.88 -16.17
C THR A 28 -27.17 26.03 -14.92
N ALA A 29 -28.15 25.25 -14.46
CA ALA A 29 -27.91 24.25 -13.42
C ALA A 29 -27.35 22.97 -14.02
N GLN A 30 -26.18 23.06 -14.68
CA GLN A 30 -25.39 21.85 -14.91
C GLN A 30 -24.99 21.30 -13.55
N PRO A 31 -25.25 20.01 -13.26
CA PRO A 31 -24.69 19.42 -12.05
C PRO A 31 -23.18 19.58 -12.18
N VAL A 32 -22.58 20.38 -11.32
CA VAL A 32 -21.14 20.38 -11.10
C VAL A 32 -20.87 18.96 -10.62
N LEU A 33 -20.45 18.08 -11.53
CA LEU A 33 -19.91 16.77 -11.16
C LEU A 33 -18.75 17.10 -10.22
N ALA A 34 -18.96 16.85 -8.93
CA ALA A 34 -17.95 17.11 -7.93
C ALA A 34 -16.70 16.36 -8.36
N GLN A 35 -15.67 17.11 -8.74
CA GLN A 35 -14.42 16.56 -9.25
C GLN A 35 -13.86 15.60 -8.22
N GLU A 36 -13.60 14.35 -8.61
CA GLU A 36 -13.00 13.36 -7.75
C GLU A 36 -11.63 13.86 -7.30
N MET A 37 -11.35 13.78 -5.99
CA MET A 37 -10.05 14.14 -5.43
C MET A 37 -9.00 13.11 -5.87
N PRO A 38 -7.95 13.50 -6.60
CA PRO A 38 -6.87 12.59 -6.96
C PRO A 38 -6.06 12.22 -5.70
N VAL A 39 -5.76 10.94 -5.56
CA VAL A 39 -4.90 10.40 -4.48
C VAL A 39 -3.92 9.42 -5.08
N LYS A 40 -2.62 9.68 -4.95
CA LYS A 40 -1.56 8.77 -5.35
C LYS A 40 -1.17 7.89 -4.15
N PHE A 41 -1.33 6.58 -4.31
CA PHE A 41 -1.07 5.59 -3.26
C PHE A 41 0.09 4.65 -3.65
N GLN A 42 1.10 4.55 -2.80
CA GLN A 42 2.26 3.69 -2.99
C GLN A 42 2.15 2.43 -2.15
N LEU A 43 2.13 1.25 -2.78
CA LEU A 43 2.33 -0.01 -2.09
C LEU A 43 3.79 -0.15 -1.65
N ASP A 44 4.02 -0.95 -0.62
CA ASP A 44 5.36 -1.30 -0.16
C ASP A 44 6.03 -2.39 -1.01
N TRP A 45 5.22 -3.20 -1.72
CA TRP A 45 5.71 -4.34 -2.47
C TRP A 45 5.01 -4.49 -3.82
N ARG A 46 5.40 -5.52 -4.57
CA ARG A 46 4.81 -5.88 -5.85
C ARG A 46 3.33 -6.23 -5.71
N PHE A 47 2.65 -6.35 -6.83
CA PHE A 47 1.28 -6.85 -6.86
C PHE A 47 1.29 -8.36 -6.54
N GLU A 48 1.08 -8.68 -5.29
CA GLU A 48 0.93 -10.02 -4.75
C GLU A 48 -0.40 -10.09 -3.98
N GLY A 49 -0.78 -11.25 -3.44
CA GLY A 49 -2.06 -11.45 -2.76
C GLY A 49 -2.49 -10.31 -1.83
N PRO A 50 -1.65 -9.83 -0.90
CA PRO A 50 -2.01 -8.76 0.01
C PRO A 50 -2.35 -7.41 -0.65
N SER A 51 -1.93 -7.18 -1.90
CA SER A 51 -2.32 -5.97 -2.65
C SER A 51 -3.84 -5.93 -2.95
N ALA A 52 -4.53 -7.08 -2.88
CA ALA A 52 -5.97 -7.16 -3.00
C ALA A 52 -6.71 -6.22 -2.04
N LEU A 53 -6.17 -6.00 -0.83
CA LEU A 53 -6.74 -5.08 0.16
C LEU A 53 -6.96 -3.66 -0.38
N PHE A 54 -6.17 -3.26 -1.38
CA PHE A 54 -6.20 -1.93 -2.00
C PHE A 54 -6.80 -1.96 -3.41
N LEU A 55 -6.57 -3.04 -4.16
CA LEU A 55 -7.05 -3.18 -5.54
C LEU A 55 -8.55 -3.48 -5.60
N VAL A 56 -9.08 -4.29 -4.67
CA VAL A 56 -10.50 -4.61 -4.61
C VAL A 56 -11.37 -3.37 -4.36
N PRO A 57 -11.08 -2.49 -3.37
CA PRO A 57 -11.87 -1.28 -3.20
C PRO A 57 -11.79 -0.34 -4.40
N ALA A 58 -10.66 -0.32 -5.14
CA ALA A 58 -10.55 0.42 -6.38
C ALA A 58 -11.45 -0.18 -7.48
N ALA A 59 -11.35 -1.48 -7.73
CA ALA A 59 -12.12 -2.19 -8.76
C ALA A 59 -13.63 -2.15 -8.49
N LYS A 60 -14.06 -2.30 -7.24
CA LYS A 60 -15.47 -2.22 -6.82
C LYS A 60 -15.99 -0.77 -6.72
N GLY A 61 -15.18 0.22 -7.02
CA GLY A 61 -15.60 1.63 -7.00
C GLY A 61 -15.80 2.22 -5.61
N HIS A 62 -15.28 1.60 -4.53
CA HIS A 62 -15.45 2.14 -3.18
C HIS A 62 -14.76 3.48 -2.99
N PHE A 63 -13.59 3.68 -3.61
CA PHE A 63 -12.92 4.98 -3.61
C PHE A 63 -13.73 6.03 -4.38
N LYS A 64 -14.28 5.67 -5.56
CA LYS A 64 -15.14 6.58 -6.35
C LYS A 64 -16.42 6.97 -5.61
N ALA A 65 -17.03 6.03 -4.87
CA ALA A 65 -18.20 6.32 -4.03
C ALA A 65 -17.90 7.37 -2.93
N GLU A 66 -16.63 7.44 -2.50
CA GLU A 66 -16.12 8.45 -1.56
C GLU A 66 -15.55 9.69 -2.29
N LYS A 67 -15.80 9.83 -3.61
CA LYS A 67 -15.30 10.93 -4.45
C LYS A 67 -13.77 11.00 -4.52
N LEU A 68 -13.11 9.87 -4.49
CA LEU A 68 -11.64 9.74 -4.63
C LEU A 68 -11.29 9.06 -5.94
N ASN A 69 -10.33 9.62 -6.67
CA ASN A 69 -9.67 9.00 -7.81
C ASN A 69 -8.30 8.49 -7.35
N VAL A 70 -8.23 7.21 -6.94
CA VAL A 70 -7.02 6.63 -6.35
C VAL A 70 -6.20 5.91 -7.41
N THR A 71 -4.96 6.34 -7.58
CA THR A 71 -3.94 5.63 -8.38
C THR A 71 -3.07 4.80 -7.43
N ILE A 72 -2.94 3.50 -7.70
CA ILE A 72 -2.19 2.56 -6.84
C ILE A 72 -1.02 2.00 -7.64
N ASP A 73 0.20 2.19 -7.13
CA ASP A 73 1.42 1.71 -7.74
C ASP A 73 2.16 0.71 -6.85
N ALA A 74 2.78 -0.29 -7.51
CA ALA A 74 3.61 -1.28 -6.84
C ALA A 74 4.87 -0.66 -6.26
N GLY A 75 5.40 -1.28 -5.20
CA GLY A 75 6.62 -0.86 -4.52
C GLY A 75 7.75 -1.88 -4.59
N ASN A 76 8.87 -1.51 -3.99
CA ASN A 76 10.08 -2.33 -3.89
C ASN A 76 10.68 -2.34 -2.47
N GLY A 77 9.86 -2.09 -1.47
CA GLY A 77 10.18 -2.11 -0.05
C GLY A 77 9.55 -0.95 0.71
N SER A 78 9.20 -1.17 1.98
CA SER A 78 8.55 -0.19 2.85
C SER A 78 9.36 1.11 3.01
N GLY A 79 10.70 1.01 3.04
CA GLY A 79 11.56 2.21 3.11
C GLY A 79 11.41 3.12 1.90
N ALA A 80 11.22 2.54 0.69
CA ALA A 80 10.98 3.32 -0.51
C ALA A 80 9.59 3.98 -0.49
N ALA A 81 8.56 3.26 -0.02
CA ALA A 81 7.21 3.83 0.12
C ALA A 81 7.21 5.02 1.08
N VAL A 82 7.85 4.90 2.25
CA VAL A 82 8.01 5.99 3.22
C VAL A 82 8.69 7.20 2.59
N THR A 83 9.82 7.00 1.88
CA THR A 83 10.57 8.08 1.24
C THR A 83 9.76 8.80 0.16
N ARG A 84 8.99 8.05 -0.65
CA ARG A 84 8.15 8.63 -1.71
C ARG A 84 6.98 9.42 -1.16
N VAL A 85 6.39 8.99 -0.05
CA VAL A 85 5.34 9.77 0.65
C VAL A 85 5.96 11.01 1.30
N ALA A 86 7.13 10.89 1.93
CA ALA A 86 7.84 12.02 2.53
C ALA A 86 8.22 13.09 1.52
N SER A 87 8.61 12.69 0.30
CA SER A 87 8.94 13.63 -0.78
C SER A 87 7.72 14.30 -1.43
N GLY A 88 6.50 13.82 -1.14
CA GLY A 88 5.26 14.29 -1.79
C GLY A 88 5.04 13.72 -3.19
N SER A 89 5.86 12.75 -3.64
CA SER A 89 5.64 12.05 -4.91
C SER A 89 4.38 11.19 -4.87
N TYR A 90 4.01 10.73 -3.67
CA TYR A 90 2.76 10.06 -3.33
C TYR A 90 2.13 10.74 -2.11
N ASP A 91 0.81 10.76 -2.06
CA ASP A 91 0.04 11.37 -0.99
C ASP A 91 -0.05 10.45 0.23
N MET A 92 -0.27 9.16 -0.05
CA MET A 92 -0.43 8.10 0.92
C MET A 92 0.34 6.85 0.49
N GLY A 93 0.50 5.90 1.39
CA GLY A 93 1.16 4.64 1.07
C GLY A 93 0.89 3.56 2.11
N PHE A 94 1.44 2.39 1.82
CA PHE A 94 1.43 1.23 2.71
C PHE A 94 2.88 0.91 3.06
N ALA A 95 3.22 0.87 4.34
CA ALA A 95 4.60 0.62 4.76
C ALA A 95 4.68 0.06 6.18
N ASP A 96 5.74 -0.72 6.45
CA ASP A 96 6.07 -1.23 7.77
C ASP A 96 6.51 -0.11 8.72
N LEU A 97 6.08 -0.19 9.98
CA LEU A 97 6.38 0.83 10.97
C LEU A 97 7.86 0.92 11.31
N ALA A 98 8.65 -0.16 11.21
CA ALA A 98 10.09 -0.09 11.44
C ALA A 98 10.76 0.83 10.41
N ALA A 99 10.34 0.76 9.14
CA ALA A 99 10.81 1.65 8.09
C ALA A 99 10.39 3.11 8.33
N LEU A 100 9.16 3.33 8.83
CA LEU A 100 8.68 4.66 9.18
C LEU A 100 9.47 5.26 10.37
N MET A 101 9.70 4.47 11.42
CA MET A 101 10.49 4.88 12.58
C MET A 101 11.95 5.19 12.22
N GLU A 102 12.58 4.33 11.38
CA GLU A 102 13.93 4.58 10.88
C GLU A 102 14.01 5.91 10.09
N PHE A 103 13.03 6.14 9.21
CA PHE A 103 12.96 7.40 8.47
C PHE A 103 12.87 8.61 9.40
N HIS A 104 12.00 8.56 10.42
CA HIS A 104 11.86 9.64 11.39
C HIS A 104 13.14 9.89 12.18
N ALA A 105 13.83 8.82 12.60
CA ALA A 105 15.09 8.92 13.34
C ALA A 105 16.22 9.55 12.50
N ASN A 106 16.30 9.13 11.23
CA ASN A 106 17.36 9.61 10.32
C ASN A 106 17.06 10.98 9.69
N ASN A 107 15.82 11.45 9.74
CA ASN A 107 15.39 12.71 9.12
C ASN A 107 14.60 13.59 10.13
N PRO A 108 15.21 14.02 11.24
CA PRO A 108 14.52 14.73 12.31
C PRO A 108 13.89 16.06 11.85
N THR A 109 14.47 16.71 10.86
CA THR A 109 14.05 18.02 10.32
C THR A 109 13.24 17.94 9.01
N ALA A 110 12.93 16.74 8.50
CA ALA A 110 12.16 16.63 7.26
C ALA A 110 10.78 17.32 7.40
N PRO A 111 10.38 18.18 6.44
CA PRO A 111 9.18 19.01 6.58
C PRO A 111 7.88 18.19 6.46
N ASN A 112 7.86 17.17 5.62
CA ASN A 112 6.67 16.36 5.34
C ASN A 112 6.88 14.91 5.79
N LYS A 113 7.08 14.70 7.11
CA LYS A 113 7.24 13.35 7.67
C LYS A 113 5.95 12.57 7.55
N PRO A 114 5.94 11.39 6.94
CA PRO A 114 4.74 10.56 6.92
C PRO A 114 4.33 10.13 8.34
N VAL A 115 3.03 9.98 8.54
CA VAL A 115 2.45 9.46 9.79
C VAL A 115 1.56 8.27 9.48
N ALA A 116 1.51 7.29 10.39
CA ALA A 116 0.60 6.16 10.29
C ALA A 116 -0.82 6.59 10.73
N VAL A 117 -1.82 6.25 9.92
CA VAL A 117 -3.23 6.59 10.16
C VAL A 117 -4.12 5.37 10.39
N MET A 118 -3.69 4.18 9.99
CA MET A 118 -4.39 2.93 10.26
C MET A 118 -3.40 1.76 10.25
N MET A 119 -3.41 0.96 11.32
CA MET A 119 -2.67 -0.31 11.35
C MET A 119 -3.40 -1.38 10.54
N VAL A 120 -2.65 -2.14 9.74
CA VAL A 120 -3.17 -3.28 8.96
C VAL A 120 -2.59 -4.58 9.49
N TYR A 121 -1.29 -4.63 9.79
CA TYR A 121 -0.66 -5.80 10.40
C TYR A 121 -0.34 -5.53 11.88
N ASN A 122 -1.10 -6.16 12.78
CA ASN A 122 -0.95 -5.99 14.24
C ASN A 122 0.36 -6.57 14.80
N ASN A 123 1.03 -7.46 14.05
CA ASN A 123 2.36 -7.96 14.35
C ASN A 123 3.21 -7.88 13.10
N THR A 124 4.50 -7.61 13.25
CA THR A 124 5.41 -7.64 12.11
C THR A 124 5.52 -9.05 11.54
N PRO A 125 5.30 -9.24 10.22
CA PRO A 125 5.53 -10.51 9.56
C PRO A 125 7.01 -10.70 9.18
N ALA A 126 7.90 -9.78 9.55
CA ALA A 126 9.31 -9.86 9.26
C ALA A 126 9.94 -11.13 9.85
N ALA A 127 10.78 -11.76 9.06
CA ALA A 127 11.52 -12.97 9.43
C ALA A 127 12.88 -13.00 8.74
N VAL A 128 13.79 -13.81 9.31
CA VAL A 128 14.92 -14.34 8.56
C VAL A 128 14.51 -15.70 8.00
N LEU A 129 14.81 -15.93 6.71
CA LEU A 129 14.64 -17.24 6.09
C LEU A 129 16.00 -17.74 5.61
N ALA A 130 16.25 -19.03 5.84
CA ALA A 130 17.46 -19.71 5.42
C ALA A 130 17.11 -21.13 4.93
N LEU A 131 18.04 -21.77 4.24
CA LEU A 131 17.90 -23.19 3.92
C LEU A 131 18.62 -24.02 4.97
N LYS A 132 18.09 -25.17 5.38
CA LYS A 132 18.73 -26.08 6.37
C LYS A 132 20.19 -26.39 6.02
N LYS A 133 20.51 -26.50 4.73
CA LYS A 133 21.89 -26.74 4.24
C LYS A 133 22.90 -25.65 4.63
N SER A 134 22.42 -24.42 5.01
CA SER A 134 23.31 -23.33 5.45
C SER A 134 23.80 -23.50 6.89
N GLY A 135 23.26 -24.47 7.64
CA GLY A 135 23.56 -24.68 9.06
C GLY A 135 22.92 -23.64 9.99
N ILE A 136 22.04 -22.79 9.49
CA ILE A 136 21.31 -21.80 10.31
C ILE A 136 20.04 -22.46 10.83
N ALA A 137 19.90 -22.55 12.17
CA ALA A 137 18.72 -23.09 12.84
C ALA A 137 18.14 -22.12 13.91
N LYS A 138 18.95 -21.19 14.40
CA LYS A 138 18.59 -20.20 15.44
C LYS A 138 19.28 -18.86 15.15
N PRO A 139 18.84 -17.76 15.78
CA PRO A 139 19.40 -16.44 15.53
C PRO A 139 20.92 -16.34 15.71
N ALA A 140 21.48 -17.03 16.72
CA ALA A 140 22.93 -17.00 16.97
C ALA A 140 23.77 -17.53 15.80
N ASP A 141 23.22 -18.43 14.97
CA ASP A 141 23.91 -19.02 13.82
C ASP A 141 24.08 -18.03 12.66
N LEU A 142 23.45 -16.85 12.75
CA LEU A 142 23.57 -15.78 11.76
C LEU A 142 24.87 -14.96 11.91
N ALA A 143 25.60 -15.11 13.01
CA ALA A 143 26.87 -14.41 13.21
C ALA A 143 27.87 -14.77 12.11
N GLY A 144 28.46 -13.75 11.48
CA GLY A 144 29.39 -13.90 10.37
C GLY A 144 28.77 -14.31 9.04
N LYS A 145 27.45 -14.49 8.94
CA LYS A 145 26.76 -14.91 7.73
C LYS A 145 26.51 -13.75 6.76
N LYS A 146 26.33 -14.11 5.49
CA LYS A 146 25.99 -13.22 4.40
C LYS A 146 24.48 -13.18 4.22
N LEU A 147 23.87 -12.07 4.56
CA LEU A 147 22.42 -11.84 4.44
C LEU A 147 22.10 -11.06 3.17
N GLY A 148 20.96 -11.38 2.57
CA GLY A 148 20.45 -10.68 1.38
C GLY A 148 19.06 -10.09 1.59
N ALA A 149 18.88 -8.86 1.14
CA ALA A 149 17.57 -8.23 1.00
C ALA A 149 17.66 -6.97 0.13
N PRO A 150 16.55 -6.54 -0.50
CA PRO A 150 16.46 -5.20 -1.05
C PRO A 150 16.81 -4.15 -0.01
N VAL A 151 17.43 -3.05 -0.41
CA VAL A 151 17.89 -2.00 0.53
C VAL A 151 16.72 -1.39 1.32
N PHE A 152 15.54 -1.35 0.72
CA PHE A 152 14.33 -0.78 1.31
C PHE A 152 13.40 -1.83 1.97
N ASP A 153 13.84 -3.10 2.07
CA ASP A 153 13.06 -4.19 2.67
C ASP A 153 12.75 -3.91 4.16
N ALA A 154 11.49 -4.17 4.56
CA ALA A 154 11.03 -3.93 5.94
C ALA A 154 11.80 -4.76 6.97
N GLY A 155 12.06 -6.05 6.69
CA GLY A 155 12.82 -6.92 7.57
C GLY A 155 14.27 -6.44 7.74
N ARG A 156 14.89 -5.92 6.66
CA ARG A 156 16.21 -5.29 6.72
C ARG A 156 16.19 -4.01 7.55
N LYS A 157 15.12 -3.20 7.46
CA LYS A 157 14.96 -1.98 8.29
C LYS A 157 14.77 -2.30 9.77
N ALA A 158 14.08 -3.37 10.10
CA ALA A 158 13.91 -3.85 11.47
C ALA A 158 15.12 -4.67 11.99
N TRP A 159 16.07 -5.04 11.13
CA TRP A 159 17.22 -5.88 11.47
C TRP A 159 18.03 -5.40 12.67
N PRO A 160 18.36 -4.10 12.86
CA PRO A 160 19.13 -3.66 14.01
C PRO A 160 18.49 -4.02 15.35
N ILE A 161 17.15 -4.03 15.42
CA ILE A 161 16.39 -4.41 16.60
C ILE A 161 16.50 -5.93 16.83
N PHE A 162 16.32 -6.73 15.75
CA PHE A 162 16.45 -8.18 15.79
C PHE A 162 17.88 -8.61 16.19
N ALA A 163 18.90 -8.01 15.57
CA ALA A 163 20.31 -8.30 15.87
C ALA A 163 20.66 -7.98 17.32
N LYS A 164 20.21 -6.82 17.83
CA LYS A 164 20.44 -6.42 19.23
C LYS A 164 19.74 -7.37 20.20
N ALA A 165 18.48 -7.73 19.94
CA ALA A 165 17.72 -8.63 20.81
C ALA A 165 18.33 -10.03 20.92
N ASN A 166 19.07 -10.47 19.89
CA ASN A 166 19.65 -11.82 19.80
C ASN A 166 21.18 -11.84 19.88
N GLY A 167 21.84 -10.71 20.19
CA GLY A 167 23.30 -10.63 20.33
C GLY A 167 24.06 -10.95 19.04
N ILE A 168 23.47 -10.67 17.87
CA ILE A 168 24.07 -11.01 16.57
C ILE A 168 24.99 -9.86 16.14
N ALA A 169 26.23 -10.21 15.80
CA ALA A 169 27.21 -9.29 15.27
C ALA A 169 27.77 -9.79 13.93
N ASN A 170 28.48 -8.90 13.23
CA ASN A 170 29.31 -9.23 12.06
C ASN A 170 28.59 -9.92 10.88
N VAL A 171 27.31 -9.57 10.63
CA VAL A 171 26.66 -9.96 9.38
C VAL A 171 27.12 -9.05 8.22
N THR A 172 27.22 -9.63 7.03
CA THR A 172 27.43 -8.85 5.80
C THR A 172 26.16 -8.79 4.99
N TRP A 173 25.92 -7.67 4.29
CA TRP A 173 24.69 -7.47 3.52
C TRP A 173 24.96 -7.42 2.02
N THR A 174 24.15 -8.17 1.28
CA THR A 174 24.02 -8.03 -0.18
C THR A 174 22.69 -7.37 -0.49
N GLY A 175 22.74 -6.22 -1.19
CA GLY A 175 21.56 -5.56 -1.74
C GLY A 175 21.21 -6.18 -3.10
N MET A 176 19.91 -6.33 -3.38
CA MET A 176 19.45 -6.85 -4.67
C MET A 176 18.04 -6.34 -4.99
N ASP A 177 17.63 -6.58 -6.23
CA ASP A 177 16.24 -6.40 -6.63
C ASP A 177 15.33 -7.41 -5.93
N PRO A 178 14.08 -7.04 -5.56
CA PRO A 178 13.12 -7.95 -4.94
C PRO A 178 12.92 -9.28 -5.67
N SER A 179 13.00 -9.29 -7.00
CA SER A 179 12.81 -10.50 -7.82
C SER A 179 13.95 -11.52 -7.68
N LEU A 180 15.12 -11.09 -7.23
CA LEU A 180 16.33 -11.92 -7.14
C LEU A 180 16.55 -12.54 -5.76
N ARG A 181 15.87 -12.04 -4.72
CA ARG A 181 16.14 -12.37 -3.31
C ARG A 181 16.12 -13.89 -3.04
N GLU A 182 15.03 -14.55 -3.33
CA GLU A 182 14.88 -15.98 -3.09
C GLU A 182 15.75 -16.82 -4.04
N THR A 183 15.95 -16.36 -5.28
CA THR A 183 16.82 -17.03 -6.25
C THR A 183 18.28 -17.07 -5.77
N MET A 184 18.79 -15.97 -5.22
CA MET A 184 20.15 -15.90 -4.67
C MET A 184 20.32 -16.81 -3.45
N LEU A 185 19.28 -16.93 -2.60
CA LEU A 185 19.29 -17.88 -1.48
C LEU A 185 19.33 -19.33 -1.97
N VAL A 186 18.50 -19.69 -2.94
CA VAL A 186 18.46 -21.07 -3.50
C VAL A 186 19.78 -21.45 -4.12
N ARG A 187 20.43 -20.54 -4.84
CA ARG A 187 21.75 -20.73 -5.46
C ARG A 187 22.90 -20.80 -4.45
N GLY A 188 22.72 -20.30 -3.24
CA GLY A 188 23.76 -20.22 -2.22
C GLY A 188 24.68 -19.02 -2.37
N ASP A 189 24.29 -18.00 -3.15
CA ASP A 189 25.04 -16.74 -3.27
C ASP A 189 25.03 -15.94 -1.94
N ILE A 190 24.04 -16.22 -1.09
CA ILE A 190 23.83 -15.70 0.26
C ILE A 190 23.35 -16.80 1.20
N ASP A 191 23.60 -16.66 2.50
CA ASP A 191 23.28 -17.68 3.53
C ASP A 191 21.84 -17.58 4.03
N ALA A 192 21.30 -16.37 4.13
CA ALA A 192 19.95 -16.09 4.58
C ALA A 192 19.39 -14.82 3.92
N ILE A 193 18.09 -14.66 4.01
CA ILE A 193 17.38 -13.46 3.54
C ILE A 193 16.52 -12.88 4.66
N THR A 194 16.22 -11.58 4.60
CA THR A 194 15.11 -11.00 5.34
C THR A 194 13.94 -10.71 4.42
N GLY A 195 12.74 -10.70 4.99
CA GLY A 195 11.50 -10.39 4.27
C GLY A 195 10.29 -10.72 5.13
N PHE A 196 9.10 -10.58 4.56
CA PHE A 196 7.90 -11.08 5.21
C PHE A 196 7.79 -12.60 5.02
N SER A 197 7.53 -13.32 6.13
CA SER A 197 7.54 -14.78 6.16
C SER A 197 6.64 -15.40 5.10
N PHE A 198 5.40 -14.92 4.96
CA PHE A 198 4.43 -15.42 3.99
C PHE A 198 4.87 -15.17 2.53
N THR A 199 5.56 -14.04 2.25
CA THR A 199 6.07 -13.76 0.91
C THR A 199 7.24 -14.67 0.56
N SER A 200 8.28 -14.69 1.41
CA SER A 200 9.52 -15.41 1.10
C SER A 200 9.34 -16.92 1.15
N LEU A 201 8.54 -17.44 2.11
CA LEU A 201 8.25 -18.86 2.18
C LEU A 201 7.60 -19.37 0.89
N LEU A 202 6.51 -18.73 0.47
CA LEU A 202 5.80 -19.12 -0.74
C LEU A 202 6.63 -18.93 -2.01
N ASN A 203 7.47 -17.90 -2.06
CA ASN A 203 8.38 -17.69 -3.18
C ASN A 203 9.48 -18.75 -3.25
N LEU A 204 9.95 -19.28 -2.12
CA LEU A 204 10.90 -20.41 -2.08
C LEU A 204 10.21 -21.70 -2.53
N GLU A 205 9.00 -21.99 -2.06
CA GLU A 205 8.21 -23.15 -2.52
C GLU A 205 7.96 -23.08 -4.03
N ALA A 206 7.61 -21.92 -4.57
CA ALA A 206 7.41 -21.72 -6.02
C ALA A 206 8.70 -21.96 -6.85
N ARG A 207 9.87 -21.94 -6.20
CA ARG A 207 11.18 -22.31 -6.80
C ARG A 207 11.58 -23.75 -6.56
N GLY A 208 10.66 -24.59 -6.07
CA GLY A 208 10.86 -26.02 -5.84
C GLY A 208 11.59 -26.36 -4.53
N VAL A 209 11.73 -25.39 -3.61
CA VAL A 209 12.28 -25.68 -2.27
C VAL A 209 11.17 -26.28 -1.43
N LYS A 210 11.43 -27.46 -0.86
CA LYS A 210 10.47 -28.10 0.03
C LYS A 210 10.36 -27.34 1.34
N THR A 211 9.14 -27.25 1.89
CA THR A 211 8.87 -26.49 3.13
C THR A 211 9.75 -26.97 4.29
N GLU A 212 9.97 -28.27 4.40
CA GLU A 212 10.84 -28.87 5.44
C GLU A 212 12.32 -28.51 5.29
N GLU A 213 12.76 -28.00 4.16
CA GLU A 213 14.13 -27.53 3.96
C GLU A 213 14.32 -26.04 4.31
N ILE A 214 13.21 -25.33 4.59
CA ILE A 214 13.24 -23.91 4.90
C ILE A 214 13.25 -23.70 6.41
N VAL A 215 14.18 -22.90 6.88
CA VAL A 215 14.22 -22.37 8.25
C VAL A 215 13.61 -20.98 8.23
N VAL A 216 12.63 -20.75 9.11
CA VAL A 216 11.99 -19.44 9.30
C VAL A 216 12.23 -19.00 10.74
N LEU A 217 12.85 -17.84 10.92
CA LEU A 217 13.09 -17.21 12.22
C LEU A 217 12.23 -15.92 12.30
N PRO A 218 10.97 -16.02 12.76
CA PRO A 218 10.09 -14.85 12.83
C PRO A 218 10.61 -13.86 13.87
N TYR A 219 10.65 -12.59 13.52
CA TYR A 219 11.11 -11.53 14.42
C TYR A 219 10.33 -11.49 15.74
N PRO A 220 8.99 -11.61 15.77
CA PRO A 220 8.23 -11.63 17.02
C PRO A 220 8.60 -12.77 17.96
N ALA A 221 8.93 -13.95 17.40
CA ALA A 221 9.35 -15.12 18.20
C ALA A 221 10.75 -14.94 18.83
N HIS A 222 11.53 -13.98 18.33
CA HIS A 222 12.89 -13.71 18.75
C HIS A 222 13.08 -12.29 19.31
N GLY A 223 12.10 -11.83 20.09
CA GLY A 223 12.22 -10.62 20.91
C GLY A 223 11.88 -9.28 20.22
N VAL A 224 11.45 -9.30 18.96
CA VAL A 224 11.07 -8.08 18.23
C VAL A 224 9.55 -7.89 18.27
N LYS A 225 9.08 -7.12 19.23
CA LYS A 225 7.64 -6.84 19.41
C LYS A 225 7.31 -5.52 18.71
N LEU A 226 7.08 -5.59 17.41
CA LEU A 226 6.70 -4.46 16.57
C LEU A 226 5.38 -4.76 15.86
N TYR A 227 4.64 -3.70 15.55
CA TYR A 227 3.60 -3.76 14.53
C TYR A 227 4.27 -3.93 13.15
N GLY A 228 3.50 -4.41 12.18
CA GLY A 228 3.92 -4.46 10.79
C GLY A 228 3.46 -3.24 10.00
N ASN A 229 2.79 -3.50 8.87
CA ASN A 229 2.40 -2.45 7.96
C ASN A 229 1.20 -1.63 8.43
N ALA A 230 1.27 -0.35 8.13
CA ALA A 230 0.22 0.63 8.29
C ALA A 230 -0.05 1.38 6.98
N ILE A 231 -1.24 1.96 6.86
CA ILE A 231 -1.49 3.03 5.90
C ILE A 231 -0.82 4.28 6.46
N ILE A 232 0.07 4.87 5.66
CA ILE A 232 0.79 6.09 5.98
C ILE A 232 0.33 7.23 5.08
N VAL A 233 0.45 8.46 5.55
CA VAL A 233 0.09 9.68 4.82
C VAL A 233 1.12 10.77 5.07
N GLY A 234 1.44 11.55 4.04
CA GLY A 234 2.26 12.75 4.18
C GLY A 234 1.55 13.81 5.03
N GLN A 235 2.28 14.44 5.97
CA GLN A 235 1.66 15.43 6.87
C GLN A 235 1.01 16.59 6.11
N ASP A 236 1.61 17.03 5.00
CA ASP A 236 1.08 18.11 4.19
C ASP A 236 -0.26 17.74 3.52
N PHE A 237 -0.34 16.50 3.00
CA PHE A 237 -1.59 16.00 2.44
C PHE A 237 -2.66 15.85 3.52
N LEU A 238 -2.30 15.30 4.68
CA LEU A 238 -3.22 15.13 5.82
C LEU A 238 -3.77 16.47 6.32
N LYS A 239 -2.92 17.51 6.44
CA LYS A 239 -3.34 18.84 6.87
C LYS A 239 -4.27 19.51 5.85
N LYS A 240 -3.98 19.36 4.56
CA LYS A 240 -4.77 20.00 3.48
C LYS A 240 -6.08 19.24 3.19
N ASN A 241 -6.07 17.91 3.32
CA ASN A 241 -7.16 17.04 2.86
C ASN A 241 -7.56 15.99 3.91
N PRO A 242 -7.85 16.36 5.18
CA PRO A 242 -8.15 15.38 6.22
C PRO A 242 -9.39 14.53 5.92
N GLU A 243 -10.40 15.11 5.25
CA GLU A 243 -11.60 14.37 4.87
C GLU A 243 -11.35 13.35 3.76
N ALA A 244 -10.43 13.64 2.83
CA ALA A 244 -10.01 12.66 1.81
C ALA A 244 -9.29 11.46 2.46
N VAL A 245 -8.47 11.68 3.49
CA VAL A 245 -7.83 10.60 4.25
C VAL A 245 -8.88 9.74 4.95
N LYS A 246 -9.86 10.34 5.63
CA LYS A 246 -10.98 9.60 6.28
C LYS A 246 -11.79 8.82 5.25
N ALA A 247 -12.10 9.43 4.09
CA ALA A 247 -12.81 8.79 2.98
C ALA A 247 -12.04 7.57 2.45
N PHE A 248 -10.73 7.72 2.26
CA PHE A 248 -9.85 6.61 1.86
C PHE A 248 -9.94 5.44 2.85
N LEU A 249 -9.84 5.72 4.16
CA LEU A 249 -9.89 4.68 5.20
C LEU A 249 -11.26 3.99 5.27
N ARG A 250 -12.36 4.72 5.05
CA ARG A 250 -13.71 4.10 4.95
C ARG A 250 -13.81 3.16 3.75
N ALA A 251 -13.38 3.62 2.57
CA ALA A 251 -13.37 2.81 1.35
C ALA A 251 -12.47 1.57 1.49
N PHE A 252 -11.26 1.74 2.04
CA PHE A 252 -10.35 0.66 2.34
C PHE A 252 -10.99 -0.38 3.26
N THR A 253 -11.58 0.05 4.39
CA THR A 253 -12.24 -0.87 5.34
C THR A 253 -13.37 -1.65 4.69
N LYS A 254 -14.13 -1.05 3.78
CA LYS A 254 -15.17 -1.74 3.02
C LYS A 254 -14.56 -2.78 2.07
N GLY A 255 -13.48 -2.41 1.37
CA GLY A 255 -12.76 -3.33 0.50
C GLY A 255 -12.14 -4.52 1.25
N VAL A 256 -11.60 -4.32 2.44
CA VAL A 256 -11.10 -5.42 3.30
C VAL A 256 -12.19 -6.42 3.62
N LYS A 257 -13.40 -5.96 3.94
CA LYS A 257 -14.56 -6.85 4.16
C LYS A 257 -14.91 -7.66 2.91
N ASP A 258 -14.83 -7.05 1.73
CA ASP A 258 -15.06 -7.75 0.47
C ASP A 258 -14.00 -8.82 0.19
N VAL A 259 -12.72 -8.51 0.48
CA VAL A 259 -11.60 -9.47 0.34
C VAL A 259 -11.79 -10.68 1.26
N ILE A 260 -12.19 -10.44 2.51
CA ILE A 260 -12.45 -11.52 3.48
C ILE A 260 -13.65 -12.36 3.05
N ALA A 261 -14.69 -11.75 2.49
CA ALA A 261 -15.89 -12.44 2.05
C ALA A 261 -15.65 -13.35 0.83
N ASP A 262 -14.78 -12.93 -0.10
CA ASP A 262 -14.45 -13.72 -1.30
C ASP A 262 -12.97 -13.50 -1.70
N PRO A 263 -12.04 -14.22 -1.05
CA PRO A 263 -10.62 -14.11 -1.36
C PRO A 263 -10.25 -14.57 -2.77
N LYS A 264 -11.03 -15.49 -3.39
CA LYS A 264 -10.77 -15.94 -4.78
C LYS A 264 -11.06 -14.82 -5.78
N ALA A 265 -12.20 -14.13 -5.65
CA ALA A 265 -12.52 -12.97 -6.46
C ALA A 265 -11.51 -11.82 -6.22
N ALA A 266 -11.03 -11.66 -4.98
CA ALA A 266 -10.00 -10.69 -4.66
C ALA A 266 -8.68 -10.97 -5.42
N ILE A 267 -8.25 -12.22 -5.52
CA ILE A 267 -7.06 -12.59 -6.29
C ILE A 267 -7.28 -12.41 -7.81
N ALA A 268 -8.49 -12.63 -8.32
CA ALA A 268 -8.77 -12.31 -9.72
C ALA A 268 -8.50 -10.84 -10.03
N THR A 269 -8.87 -9.93 -9.13
CA THR A 269 -8.57 -8.48 -9.26
C THR A 269 -7.05 -8.21 -9.26
N VAL A 270 -6.27 -8.91 -8.45
CA VAL A 270 -4.80 -8.79 -8.48
C VAL A 270 -4.24 -9.26 -9.82
N LYS A 271 -4.77 -10.37 -10.36
CA LYS A 271 -4.35 -10.94 -11.64
C LYS A 271 -4.68 -10.03 -12.83
N GLU A 272 -5.77 -9.28 -12.77
CA GLU A 272 -6.07 -8.24 -13.78
C GLU A 272 -5.01 -7.13 -13.79
N ARG A 273 -4.41 -6.84 -12.64
CA ARG A 273 -3.36 -5.83 -12.50
C ARG A 273 -1.96 -6.35 -12.89
N ASP A 274 -1.68 -7.62 -12.61
CA ASP A 274 -0.43 -8.32 -12.97
C ASP A 274 -0.75 -9.73 -13.49
N GLY A 275 -0.86 -9.85 -14.81
CA GLY A 275 -1.33 -11.07 -15.49
C GLY A 275 -0.42 -12.30 -15.33
N ILE A 276 0.83 -12.10 -14.88
CA ILE A 276 1.81 -13.19 -14.75
C ILE A 276 1.78 -13.91 -13.40
N ILE A 277 1.02 -13.41 -12.41
CA ILE A 277 0.96 -14.03 -11.10
C ILE A 277 0.30 -15.42 -11.14
N ASN A 278 0.76 -16.30 -10.26
CA ASN A 278 0.10 -17.58 -9.99
C ASN A 278 -1.03 -17.37 -8.98
N ALA A 279 -2.28 -17.47 -9.45
CA ALA A 279 -3.46 -17.18 -8.64
C ALA A 279 -3.58 -18.08 -7.39
N ASP A 280 -3.23 -19.37 -7.50
CA ASP A 280 -3.30 -20.30 -6.36
C ASP A 280 -2.25 -19.96 -5.30
N LEU A 281 -1.04 -19.59 -5.72
CA LEU A 281 0.00 -19.12 -4.83
C LEU A 281 -0.39 -17.83 -4.12
N GLU A 282 -0.97 -16.88 -4.87
CA GLU A 282 -1.39 -15.59 -4.31
C GLU A 282 -2.60 -15.73 -3.38
N LEU A 283 -3.49 -16.71 -3.63
CA LEU A 283 -4.59 -17.03 -2.72
C LEU A 283 -4.07 -17.58 -1.37
N ARG A 284 -3.01 -18.39 -1.40
CA ARG A 284 -2.34 -18.86 -0.16
C ARG A 284 -1.63 -17.74 0.59
N ARG A 285 -1.21 -16.70 -0.13
CA ARG A 285 -0.51 -15.55 0.44
C ARG A 285 -1.45 -14.52 1.04
N LEU A 286 -2.67 -14.39 0.51
CA LEU A 286 -3.73 -13.53 1.01
C LEU A 286 -4.32 -14.06 2.32
#